data_c39481c957f54bf11ccfd8c754bba1d8
#
_entry.id   c39481c957f54bf11ccfd8c754bba1d8
#
_cell.length_a   1.000
_cell.length_b   1.000
_cell.length_c   1.000
_cell.angle_alpha   90.00
_cell.angle_beta   90.00
_cell.angle_gamma   90.00
#
_symmetry.space_group_name_H-M   'P 1'
#
loop_
_entity.id
_entity.type
_entity.pdbx_description
1 polymer ?
#
loop_
_entity_poly.entity_id
_entity_poly.type
_entity_poly.pdbx_seq_one_letter_code
_entity_poly.pdbx_strand_id
1 'polypeptide(L)'
;MRRLIRATPFLIALAAGAAAAAPAPQAPEDNRPPLLFREDWKETPAATPVTQDHVANTNLLLGLYGPGQEGIRKSHHDTPKDDPYYLWLGSCPSSCAVSLRHKDAFVDLTGLAKIKWRTKQTGFRSLRLTLKLADGTWLVSDYAEGPAPDWHETEFSIAGLRWRRLNIKTIVEGAWVEKPDLSRVDEIGWTELAPGGGTPSSSRVDWIEVYGQPVKR
;
A
#
# COMPACT_ATOMS: atom_id res chain seq x y z
N MET A 1 41.90 93.63 -22.14
CA MET A 1 42.08 92.22 -22.50
C MET A 1 41.38 91.35 -21.44
N ARG A 2 40.18 90.84 -21.67
CA ARG A 2 39.45 89.94 -20.77
C ARG A 2 39.49 88.53 -21.33
N ARG A 3 40.06 87.61 -20.56
CA ARG A 3 40.10 86.17 -20.93
C ARG A 3 38.82 85.50 -20.41
N LEU A 4 38.03 84.92 -21.25
CA LEU A 4 36.88 84.07 -20.93
C LEU A 4 37.41 82.66 -20.61
N ILE A 5 37.10 82.17 -19.41
CA ILE A 5 37.33 80.81 -18.98
C ILE A 5 36.05 80.01 -19.33
N ARG A 6 36.18 79.02 -20.21
CA ARG A 6 35.11 78.09 -20.53
C ARG A 6 35.14 76.94 -19.52
N ALA A 7 34.04 76.81 -18.81
CA ALA A 7 33.84 75.66 -17.91
C ALA A 7 33.16 74.52 -18.73
N THR A 8 33.78 73.36 -18.71
CA THR A 8 33.23 72.12 -19.30
C THR A 8 32.47 71.35 -18.26
N PRO A 9 31.20 70.96 -18.47
CA PRO A 9 30.50 70.13 -17.49
C PRO A 9 30.94 68.67 -17.65
N PHE A 10 31.35 68.03 -16.54
CA PHE A 10 31.56 66.62 -16.39
C PHE A 10 30.21 65.93 -16.16
N LEU A 11 29.77 65.11 -17.14
CA LEU A 11 28.63 64.19 -16.96
C LEU A 11 29.13 62.91 -16.21
N ILE A 12 28.65 62.73 -14.99
CA ILE A 12 28.84 61.49 -14.26
C ILE A 12 27.66 60.55 -14.64
N ALA A 13 27.95 59.48 -15.40
CA ALA A 13 27.01 58.44 -15.67
C ALA A 13 26.96 57.47 -14.51
N LEU A 14 25.84 57.48 -13.79
CA LEU A 14 25.50 56.43 -12.75
C LEU A 14 25.12 55.17 -13.48
N ALA A 15 25.96 54.10 -13.46
CA ALA A 15 25.59 52.76 -13.87
C ALA A 15 24.82 52.08 -12.74
N ALA A 16 23.53 51.96 -12.91
CA ALA A 16 22.66 51.15 -12.03
C ALA A 16 22.92 49.67 -12.32
N GLY A 17 23.74 49.01 -11.51
CA GLY A 17 23.90 47.55 -11.54
C GLY A 17 22.64 46.85 -11.05
N ALA A 18 21.91 46.18 -11.92
CA ALA A 18 20.81 45.27 -11.55
C ALA A 18 21.47 44.04 -10.89
N ALA A 19 21.35 43.92 -9.57
CA ALA A 19 21.70 42.71 -8.85
C ALA A 19 20.65 41.63 -9.20
N ALA A 20 21.05 40.61 -9.97
CA ALA A 20 20.24 39.43 -10.20
C ALA A 20 19.98 38.75 -8.83
N ALA A 21 18.71 38.68 -8.42
CA ALA A 21 18.34 37.94 -7.21
C ALA A 21 18.67 36.47 -7.41
N ALA A 22 19.41 35.89 -6.48
CA ALA A 22 19.66 34.43 -6.48
C ALA A 22 18.33 33.69 -6.38
N PRO A 23 18.15 32.58 -7.12
CA PRO A 23 16.92 31.79 -7.00
C PRO A 23 16.74 31.33 -5.56
N ALA A 24 15.50 31.47 -5.05
CA ALA A 24 15.16 30.99 -3.72
C ALA A 24 15.45 29.49 -3.63
N PRO A 25 15.93 29.01 -2.47
CA PRO A 25 16.12 27.58 -2.27
C PRO A 25 14.79 26.87 -2.49
N GLN A 26 14.77 25.93 -3.44
CA GLN A 26 13.60 25.07 -3.67
C GLN A 26 13.38 24.25 -2.40
N ALA A 27 12.13 24.20 -1.94
CA ALA A 27 11.73 23.29 -0.87
C ALA A 27 12.11 21.85 -1.29
N PRO A 28 12.62 21.02 -0.37
CA PRO A 28 12.95 19.64 -0.68
C PRO A 28 11.70 18.98 -1.30
N GLU A 29 11.86 18.40 -2.47
CA GLU A 29 10.78 17.61 -3.08
C GLU A 29 10.35 16.54 -2.10
N ASP A 30 9.06 16.44 -1.83
CA ASP A 30 8.51 15.37 -0.99
C ASP A 30 8.61 14.04 -1.74
N ASN A 31 9.71 13.34 -1.55
CA ASN A 31 10.00 12.05 -2.17
C ASN A 31 9.13 10.90 -1.61
N ARG A 32 8.13 11.20 -0.78
CA ARG A 32 7.21 10.20 -0.28
C ARG A 32 6.28 9.74 -1.40
N PRO A 33 6.14 8.43 -1.61
CA PRO A 33 5.25 7.93 -2.64
C PRO A 33 3.80 8.29 -2.32
N PRO A 34 2.98 8.62 -3.35
CA PRO A 34 1.57 8.95 -3.18
C PRO A 34 0.77 7.73 -2.71
N LEU A 35 -0.41 7.98 -2.17
CA LEU A 35 -1.44 6.95 -2.01
C LEU A 35 -1.87 6.50 -3.40
N LEU A 36 -1.52 5.26 -3.77
CA LEU A 36 -1.93 4.67 -5.04
C LEU A 36 -3.37 4.20 -5.00
N PHE A 37 -3.74 3.49 -3.94
CA PHE A 37 -5.12 3.09 -3.70
C PHE A 37 -5.41 2.85 -2.22
N ARG A 38 -6.70 2.94 -1.89
CA ARG A 38 -7.31 2.46 -0.66
C ARG A 38 -8.51 1.59 -1.02
N GLU A 39 -8.74 0.54 -0.24
CA GLU A 39 -9.92 -0.31 -0.28
C GLU A 39 -10.56 -0.37 1.10
N ASP A 40 -11.86 -0.05 1.20
CA ASP A 40 -12.66 -0.01 2.45
C ASP A 40 -13.84 -0.99 2.44
N TRP A 41 -14.03 -1.74 1.38
CA TRP A 41 -15.18 -2.62 1.11
C TRP A 41 -16.53 -1.88 1.07
N LYS A 42 -17.41 -2.32 0.18
CA LYS A 42 -18.76 -1.73 0.09
C LYS A 42 -19.59 -2.04 1.32
N GLU A 43 -20.43 -1.11 1.69
CA GLU A 43 -21.47 -1.27 2.71
C GLU A 43 -22.62 -2.13 2.19
N THR A 44 -22.37 -3.41 2.02
CA THR A 44 -23.32 -4.41 1.53
C THR A 44 -23.43 -5.56 2.54
N PRO A 45 -24.49 -6.35 2.53
CA PRO A 45 -24.64 -7.50 3.44
C PRO A 45 -23.46 -8.45 3.42
N ALA A 46 -23.33 -9.24 4.48
CA ALA A 46 -22.34 -10.31 4.57
C ALA A 46 -22.50 -11.32 3.43
N ALA A 47 -21.37 -11.78 2.89
CA ALA A 47 -21.34 -12.74 1.78
C ALA A 47 -20.18 -13.71 1.90
N THR A 48 -20.38 -14.97 1.47
CA THR A 48 -19.38 -16.03 1.40
C THR A 48 -19.57 -16.82 0.11
N PRO A 49 -18.59 -16.89 -0.78
CA PRO A 49 -17.35 -16.10 -0.76
C PRO A 49 -17.61 -14.61 -1.00
N VAL A 50 -16.63 -13.79 -0.65
CA VAL A 50 -16.57 -12.40 -1.13
C VAL A 50 -16.41 -12.40 -2.65
N THR A 51 -16.96 -11.41 -3.34
CA THR A 51 -16.88 -11.26 -4.80
C THR A 51 -16.40 -9.86 -5.17
N GLN A 52 -16.10 -9.66 -6.45
CA GLN A 52 -15.73 -8.35 -7.00
C GLN A 52 -16.78 -7.27 -6.68
N ASP A 53 -18.05 -7.63 -6.56
CA ASP A 53 -19.13 -6.67 -6.27
C ASP A 53 -19.03 -6.03 -4.88
N HIS A 54 -18.23 -6.62 -3.98
CA HIS A 54 -17.98 -6.10 -2.63
C HIS A 54 -16.80 -5.14 -2.54
N VAL A 55 -16.03 -4.99 -3.62
CA VAL A 55 -14.90 -4.06 -3.69
C VAL A 55 -15.43 -2.65 -3.91
N ALA A 56 -15.08 -1.72 -3.02
CA ALA A 56 -15.54 -0.32 -3.09
C ALA A 56 -14.77 0.48 -4.15
N ASN A 57 -13.47 0.29 -4.23
CA ASN A 57 -12.62 0.96 -5.20
C ASN A 57 -12.74 0.31 -6.58
N THR A 58 -13.42 0.99 -7.50
CA THR A 58 -13.70 0.49 -8.85
C THR A 58 -12.45 0.30 -9.72
N ASN A 59 -11.29 0.82 -9.32
CA ASN A 59 -10.03 0.62 -10.01
C ASN A 59 -9.31 -0.66 -9.60
N LEU A 60 -9.88 -1.41 -8.65
CA LEU A 60 -9.28 -2.63 -8.15
C LEU A 60 -10.00 -3.89 -8.66
N LEU A 61 -9.21 -4.94 -8.83
CA LEU A 61 -9.68 -6.31 -9.05
C LEU A 61 -9.35 -7.15 -7.83
N LEU A 62 -10.32 -7.95 -7.41
CA LEU A 62 -10.20 -8.89 -6.29
C LEU A 62 -9.65 -10.23 -6.79
N GLY A 63 -8.62 -10.74 -6.14
CA GLY A 63 -8.10 -12.10 -6.29
C GLY A 63 -8.36 -12.91 -5.03
N LEU A 64 -8.84 -14.15 -5.19
CA LEU A 64 -9.03 -15.13 -4.13
C LEU A 64 -8.21 -16.37 -4.45
N TYR A 65 -7.47 -16.88 -3.48
CA TYR A 65 -6.49 -17.94 -3.72
C TYR A 65 -6.46 -18.96 -2.59
N GLY A 66 -5.89 -20.11 -2.94
CA GLY A 66 -5.71 -21.23 -2.02
C GLY A 66 -6.89 -22.19 -1.95
N PRO A 67 -6.70 -23.36 -1.34
CA PRO A 67 -7.73 -24.40 -1.29
C PRO A 67 -8.95 -24.00 -0.43
N GLY A 68 -8.82 -22.99 0.41
CA GLY A 68 -9.91 -22.48 1.26
C GLY A 68 -10.58 -21.21 0.73
N GLN A 69 -10.27 -20.74 -0.48
CA GLN A 69 -10.71 -19.44 -1.02
C GLN A 69 -12.23 -19.21 -0.97
N GLU A 70 -13.04 -20.26 -1.15
CA GLU A 70 -14.50 -20.18 -1.11
C GLU A 70 -15.03 -19.83 0.30
N GLY A 71 -14.19 -19.95 1.33
CA GLY A 71 -14.52 -19.59 2.69
C GLY A 71 -14.22 -18.12 3.05
N ILE A 72 -13.59 -17.36 2.15
CA ILE A 72 -13.28 -15.94 2.43
C ILE A 72 -14.56 -15.15 2.49
N ARG A 73 -14.81 -14.53 3.62
CA ARG A 73 -16.09 -13.89 3.92
C ARG A 73 -15.97 -12.37 3.96
N LYS A 74 -16.87 -11.68 3.31
CA LYS A 74 -17.18 -10.29 3.61
C LYS A 74 -18.15 -10.23 4.78
N SER A 75 -17.87 -9.45 5.80
CA SER A 75 -18.68 -9.42 7.03
C SER A 75 -18.81 -8.00 7.59
N HIS A 76 -19.79 -7.86 8.48
CA HIS A 76 -20.13 -6.69 9.26
C HIS A 76 -21.09 -7.13 10.36
N HIS A 77 -21.15 -6.43 11.47
CA HIS A 77 -22.13 -6.65 12.53
C HIS A 77 -22.90 -5.36 12.80
N ASP A 78 -24.20 -5.48 13.03
CA ASP A 78 -25.05 -4.34 13.36
C ASP A 78 -24.78 -3.78 14.78
N THR A 79 -24.07 -4.54 15.59
CA THR A 79 -23.68 -4.18 16.96
C THR A 79 -22.23 -4.59 17.21
N PRO A 80 -21.35 -3.63 17.60
CA PRO A 80 -21.60 -2.21 17.78
C PRO A 80 -21.93 -1.48 16.47
N LYS A 81 -22.55 -0.31 16.53
CA LYS A 81 -22.97 0.47 15.35
C LYS A 81 -21.81 0.94 14.45
N ASP A 82 -20.61 0.96 15.00
CA ASP A 82 -19.38 1.37 14.34
C ASP A 82 -18.51 0.16 13.93
N ASP A 83 -19.09 -1.06 13.95
CA ASP A 83 -18.38 -2.23 13.40
C ASP A 83 -18.14 -2.01 11.90
N PRO A 84 -16.88 -2.11 11.42
CA PRO A 84 -16.57 -1.84 10.03
C PRO A 84 -17.07 -2.95 9.11
N TYR A 85 -17.08 -2.67 7.80
CA TYR A 85 -17.18 -3.69 6.78
C TYR A 85 -15.78 -4.25 6.51
N TYR A 86 -15.60 -5.56 6.64
CA TYR A 86 -14.26 -6.17 6.59
C TYR A 86 -14.26 -7.50 5.83
N LEU A 87 -13.08 -7.91 5.38
CA LEU A 87 -12.85 -9.28 4.96
C LEU A 87 -12.35 -10.13 6.12
N TRP A 88 -12.83 -11.34 6.18
CA TRP A 88 -12.51 -12.31 7.23
C TRP A 88 -12.03 -13.63 6.62
N LEU A 89 -10.77 -13.99 6.92
CA LEU A 89 -10.15 -15.21 6.47
C LEU A 89 -10.36 -16.39 7.44
N GLY A 90 -10.80 -16.10 8.66
CA GLY A 90 -10.98 -17.12 9.69
C GLY A 90 -12.06 -18.16 9.40
N SER A 91 -12.94 -17.87 8.47
CA SER A 91 -13.96 -18.82 7.99
C SER A 91 -13.46 -19.78 6.90
N CYS A 92 -12.22 -19.61 6.41
CA CYS A 92 -11.67 -20.50 5.40
C CYS A 92 -11.50 -21.93 5.95
N PRO A 93 -12.06 -22.95 5.28
CA PRO A 93 -11.93 -24.35 5.72
C PRO A 93 -10.50 -24.88 5.54
N SER A 94 -9.70 -24.21 4.75
CA SER A 94 -8.29 -24.50 4.49
C SER A 94 -7.54 -23.19 4.29
N SER A 95 -6.24 -23.23 4.03
CA SER A 95 -5.44 -22.03 3.79
C SER A 95 -5.98 -21.21 2.62
N CYS A 96 -6.08 -19.91 2.79
CA CYS A 96 -6.59 -18.97 1.80
C CYS A 96 -5.81 -17.65 1.79
N ALA A 97 -5.91 -16.91 0.70
CA ALA A 97 -5.32 -15.59 0.56
C ALA A 97 -6.24 -14.68 -0.27
N VAL A 98 -6.16 -13.39 0.01
CA VAL A 98 -6.82 -12.33 -0.74
C VAL A 98 -5.75 -11.47 -1.39
N SER A 99 -6.02 -10.96 -2.59
CA SER A 99 -5.23 -9.89 -3.18
C SER A 99 -6.09 -8.83 -3.86
N LEU A 100 -5.49 -7.67 -4.04
CA LEU A 100 -6.01 -6.55 -4.80
C LEU A 100 -5.01 -6.19 -5.90
N ARG A 101 -5.52 -5.98 -7.11
CA ARG A 101 -4.76 -5.60 -8.29
C ARG A 101 -5.32 -4.30 -8.87
N HIS A 102 -4.47 -3.30 -9.06
CA HIS A 102 -4.89 -2.11 -9.79
C HIS A 102 -5.06 -2.42 -11.29
N LYS A 103 -6.19 -2.01 -11.90
CA LYS A 103 -6.54 -2.36 -13.29
C LYS A 103 -5.51 -1.89 -14.30
N ASP A 104 -5.03 -0.65 -14.15
CA ASP A 104 -4.26 0.06 -15.17
C ASP A 104 -2.78 0.21 -14.84
N ALA A 105 -2.35 -0.17 -13.63
CA ALA A 105 -0.98 0.04 -13.17
C ALA A 105 -0.44 -1.15 -12.38
N PHE A 106 0.86 -1.40 -12.53
CA PHE A 106 1.69 -2.00 -11.49
C PHE A 106 1.97 -0.94 -10.43
N VAL A 107 2.50 -1.35 -9.29
CA VAL A 107 3.02 -0.44 -8.28
C VAL A 107 4.51 -0.67 -8.06
N ASP A 108 5.28 0.42 -8.06
CA ASP A 108 6.66 0.41 -7.57
C ASP A 108 6.62 0.57 -6.04
N LEU A 109 7.03 -0.49 -5.35
CA LEU A 109 7.12 -0.56 -3.89
C LEU A 109 8.57 -0.40 -3.39
N THR A 110 9.45 0.18 -4.17
CA THR A 110 10.83 0.49 -3.76
C THR A 110 10.90 1.77 -2.92
N GLY A 111 12.08 2.04 -2.35
CA GLY A 111 12.35 3.27 -1.63
C GLY A 111 11.50 3.45 -0.37
N LEU A 112 10.73 4.53 -0.31
CA LEU A 112 9.90 4.91 0.84
C LEU A 112 8.46 4.37 0.76
N ALA A 113 8.21 3.39 -0.11
CA ALA A 113 6.90 2.77 -0.22
C ALA A 113 6.48 2.12 1.10
N LYS A 114 5.18 2.20 1.38
CA LYS A 114 4.61 1.68 2.61
C LYS A 114 3.19 1.16 2.38
N ILE A 115 2.76 0.33 3.31
CA ILE A 115 1.37 -0.14 3.38
C ILE A 115 0.85 0.21 4.77
N LYS A 116 -0.42 0.61 4.82
CA LYS A 116 -1.20 0.73 6.04
C LYS A 116 -2.41 -0.17 5.93
N TRP A 117 -2.78 -0.75 7.02
CA TRP A 117 -4.05 -1.45 7.13
C TRP A 117 -4.65 -1.31 8.52
N ARG A 118 -5.95 -1.52 8.61
CA ARG A 118 -6.67 -1.66 9.88
C ARG A 118 -7.16 -3.09 10.00
N THR A 119 -6.72 -3.75 11.06
CA THR A 119 -6.94 -5.18 11.24
C THR A 119 -7.46 -5.48 12.64
N LYS A 120 -8.07 -6.63 12.79
CA LYS A 120 -8.38 -7.23 14.10
C LYS A 120 -8.03 -8.71 14.06
N GLN A 121 -7.10 -9.08 14.92
CA GLN A 121 -6.55 -10.42 15.02
C GLN A 121 -6.73 -10.97 16.41
N THR A 122 -7.16 -12.22 16.52
CA THR A 122 -7.26 -12.90 17.81
C THR A 122 -6.67 -14.30 17.73
N GLY A 123 -6.30 -14.87 18.88
CA GLY A 123 -5.69 -16.19 18.94
C GLY A 123 -4.22 -16.22 18.52
N PHE A 124 -3.76 -17.36 18.00
CA PHE A 124 -2.35 -17.59 17.64
C PHE A 124 -2.06 -17.35 16.16
N ARG A 125 -2.96 -16.72 15.43
CA ARG A 125 -2.82 -16.49 13.99
C ARG A 125 -2.22 -15.12 13.71
N SER A 126 -1.57 -15.00 12.57
CA SER A 126 -0.93 -13.76 12.15
C SER A 126 -1.19 -13.51 10.68
N LEU A 127 -1.58 -12.27 10.35
CA LEU A 127 -1.68 -11.83 8.97
C LEU A 127 -0.29 -11.52 8.42
N ARG A 128 -0.06 -11.98 7.20
CA ARG A 128 1.17 -11.71 6.46
C ARG A 128 0.86 -11.09 5.12
N LEU A 129 1.64 -10.10 4.76
CA LEU A 129 1.54 -9.43 3.46
C LEU A 129 1.99 -10.39 2.35
N THR A 130 1.26 -10.39 1.23
CA THR A 130 1.64 -11.10 0.02
C THR A 130 1.76 -10.15 -1.16
N LEU A 131 2.70 -10.42 -2.05
CA LEU A 131 2.90 -9.68 -3.28
C LEU A 131 2.97 -10.63 -4.46
N LYS A 132 2.41 -10.22 -5.58
CA LYS A 132 2.67 -10.85 -6.87
C LYS A 132 3.49 -9.90 -7.72
N LEU A 133 4.63 -10.33 -8.18
CA LEU A 133 5.49 -9.57 -9.07
C LEU A 133 4.98 -9.61 -10.52
N ALA A 134 5.46 -8.70 -11.36
CA ALA A 134 5.08 -8.64 -12.77
C ALA A 134 5.44 -9.91 -13.57
N ASP A 135 6.45 -10.67 -13.13
CA ASP A 135 6.83 -11.95 -13.70
C ASP A 135 5.94 -13.14 -13.25
N GLY A 136 4.95 -12.88 -12.39
CA GLY A 136 4.05 -13.87 -11.81
C GLY A 136 4.56 -14.55 -10.53
N THR A 137 5.75 -14.23 -10.06
CA THR A 137 6.29 -14.73 -8.79
C THR A 137 5.48 -14.21 -7.62
N TRP A 138 5.04 -15.12 -6.74
CA TRP A 138 4.39 -14.76 -5.49
C TRP A 138 5.39 -14.76 -4.34
N LEU A 139 5.24 -13.75 -3.49
CA LEU A 139 6.03 -13.54 -2.29
C LEU A 139 5.14 -13.44 -1.05
N VAL A 140 5.68 -13.81 0.09
CA VAL A 140 5.09 -13.56 1.41
C VAL A 140 6.13 -12.93 2.32
N SER A 141 5.72 -11.92 3.11
CA SER A 141 6.60 -11.20 4.01
C SER A 141 7.00 -12.03 5.22
N ASP A 142 8.12 -11.70 5.85
CA ASP A 142 8.47 -12.17 7.20
C ASP A 142 7.72 -11.39 8.29
N TYR A 143 7.19 -10.20 7.97
CA TYR A 143 6.30 -9.47 8.86
C TYR A 143 5.02 -10.26 9.11
N ALA A 144 4.65 -10.37 10.35
CA ALA A 144 3.46 -11.08 10.81
C ALA A 144 2.68 -10.19 11.78
N GLU A 145 1.52 -9.70 11.36
CA GLU A 145 0.59 -8.95 12.21
C GLU A 145 -0.02 -9.89 13.25
N GLY A 146 0.35 -9.69 14.51
CA GLY A 146 -0.07 -10.53 15.63
C GLY A 146 -1.45 -10.18 16.16
N PRO A 147 -1.85 -10.86 17.26
CA PRO A 147 -3.15 -10.63 17.87
C PRO A 147 -3.25 -9.24 18.49
N ALA A 148 -4.42 -8.63 18.32
CA ALA A 148 -4.83 -7.40 18.98
C ALA A 148 -6.28 -7.55 19.42
N PRO A 149 -6.62 -7.09 20.65
CA PRO A 149 -7.96 -7.28 21.21
C PRO A 149 -9.04 -6.48 20.49
N ASP A 150 -8.65 -5.43 19.78
CA ASP A 150 -9.54 -4.57 19.02
C ASP A 150 -8.93 -4.13 17.69
N TRP A 151 -9.72 -3.42 16.89
CA TRP A 151 -9.27 -2.83 15.65
C TRP A 151 -8.08 -1.91 15.89
N HIS A 152 -7.01 -2.12 15.14
CA HIS A 152 -5.82 -1.29 15.21
C HIS A 152 -5.25 -1.03 13.82
N GLU A 153 -4.57 0.09 13.69
CA GLU A 153 -3.90 0.49 12.46
C GLU A 153 -2.41 0.21 12.57
N THR A 154 -1.87 -0.41 11.54
CA THR A 154 -0.44 -0.63 11.41
C THR A 154 0.05 -0.03 10.11
N GLU A 155 1.16 0.69 10.18
CA GLU A 155 1.92 1.18 9.03
C GLU A 155 3.29 0.50 9.02
N PHE A 156 3.71 -0.01 7.88
CA PHE A 156 5.01 -0.63 7.74
C PHE A 156 5.68 -0.30 6.40
N SER A 157 7.00 -0.08 6.47
CA SER A 157 7.83 0.17 5.29
C SER A 157 8.12 -1.13 4.56
N ILE A 158 7.93 -1.13 3.25
CA ILE A 158 8.22 -2.29 2.41
C ILE A 158 9.73 -2.60 2.35
N ALA A 159 10.57 -1.56 2.37
CA ALA A 159 12.04 -1.72 2.34
C ALA A 159 12.60 -2.48 3.55
N GLY A 160 11.88 -2.50 4.67
CA GLY A 160 12.29 -3.23 5.88
C GLY A 160 11.89 -4.71 5.90
N LEU A 161 11.13 -5.18 4.92
CA LEU A 161 10.60 -6.54 4.89
C LEU A 161 11.53 -7.51 4.17
N ARG A 162 11.57 -8.73 4.68
CA ARG A 162 12.19 -9.87 4.00
C ARG A 162 11.10 -10.74 3.40
N TRP A 163 11.45 -11.45 2.34
CA TRP A 163 10.47 -12.14 1.52
C TRP A 163 10.82 -13.61 1.33
N ARG A 164 9.77 -14.46 1.34
CA ARG A 164 9.86 -15.85 0.89
C ARG A 164 9.01 -16.03 -0.37
N ARG A 165 9.35 -17.00 -1.19
CA ARG A 165 8.44 -17.45 -2.24
C ARG A 165 7.16 -17.98 -1.61
N LEU A 166 6.05 -17.76 -2.29
CA LEU A 166 4.76 -18.29 -1.89
C LEU A 166 4.18 -19.15 -3.03
N ASN A 167 3.82 -20.36 -2.72
CA ASN A 167 2.97 -21.13 -3.61
C ASN A 167 1.52 -20.69 -3.36
N ILE A 168 1.00 -19.85 -4.23
CA ILE A 168 -0.33 -19.23 -4.06
C ILE A 168 -1.47 -20.24 -4.20
N LYS A 169 -1.25 -21.38 -4.86
CA LYS A 169 -2.28 -22.41 -5.02
C LYS A 169 -2.50 -23.22 -3.74
N THR A 170 -1.44 -23.42 -2.97
CA THR A 170 -1.47 -24.20 -1.73
C THR A 170 -1.27 -23.37 -0.45
N ILE A 171 -0.93 -22.08 -0.62
CA ILE A 171 -0.61 -21.13 0.46
C ILE A 171 0.52 -21.68 1.35
N VAL A 172 1.59 -22.12 0.71
CA VAL A 172 2.78 -22.66 1.39
C VAL A 172 3.98 -21.79 1.05
N GLU A 173 4.67 -21.33 2.11
CA GLU A 173 5.90 -20.57 1.96
C GLU A 173 7.08 -21.47 1.55
N GLY A 174 7.95 -20.91 0.72
CA GLY A 174 9.15 -21.57 0.21
C GLY A 174 10.44 -20.91 0.67
N ALA A 175 11.45 -20.97 -0.20
CA ALA A 175 12.77 -20.40 0.04
C ALA A 175 12.73 -18.86 0.18
N TRP A 176 13.71 -18.33 0.90
CA TRP A 176 13.97 -16.90 0.96
C TRP A 176 14.32 -16.33 -0.42
N VAL A 177 13.92 -15.10 -0.65
CA VAL A 177 14.27 -14.30 -1.83
C VAL A 177 15.05 -13.08 -1.34
N GLU A 178 16.33 -13.07 -1.58
CA GLU A 178 17.26 -12.05 -1.02
C GLU A 178 16.97 -10.64 -1.54
N LYS A 179 16.71 -10.49 -2.83
CA LYS A 179 16.52 -9.19 -3.50
C LYS A 179 15.39 -9.30 -4.53
N PRO A 180 14.13 -9.33 -4.11
CA PRO A 180 13.04 -9.31 -5.06
C PRO A 180 12.98 -7.96 -5.78
N ASP A 181 12.65 -7.98 -7.08
CA ASP A 181 12.38 -6.75 -7.81
C ASP A 181 10.97 -6.24 -7.47
N LEU A 182 10.89 -5.26 -6.58
CA LEU A 182 9.65 -4.64 -6.14
C LEU A 182 9.26 -3.41 -6.96
N SER A 183 9.98 -3.11 -8.04
CA SER A 183 9.68 -1.95 -8.90
C SER A 183 8.42 -2.13 -9.76
N ARG A 184 7.91 -3.37 -9.89
CA ARG A 184 6.71 -3.70 -10.65
C ARG A 184 5.90 -4.80 -9.97
N VAL A 185 5.15 -4.43 -8.94
CA VAL A 185 4.26 -5.35 -8.22
C VAL A 185 2.87 -5.33 -8.87
N ASP A 186 2.35 -6.50 -9.17
CA ASP A 186 1.07 -6.71 -9.85
C ASP A 186 -0.11 -6.76 -8.90
N GLU A 187 0.02 -7.53 -7.81
CA GLU A 187 -1.02 -7.71 -6.79
C GLU A 187 -0.43 -7.55 -5.39
N ILE A 188 -1.22 -6.99 -4.50
CA ILE A 188 -0.91 -6.81 -3.09
C ILE A 188 -2.02 -7.47 -2.29
N GLY A 189 -1.67 -8.30 -1.33
CA GLY A 189 -2.65 -9.07 -0.60
C GLY A 189 -2.18 -9.54 0.77
N TRP A 190 -2.91 -10.47 1.35
CA TRP A 190 -2.61 -11.02 2.67
C TRP A 190 -3.09 -12.46 2.82
N THR A 191 -2.49 -13.15 3.78
CA THR A 191 -2.82 -14.53 4.15
C THR A 191 -2.45 -14.78 5.61
N GLU A 192 -3.02 -15.81 6.21
CA GLU A 192 -2.59 -16.32 7.52
C GLU A 192 -1.54 -17.44 7.43
N LEU A 193 -1.28 -18.01 6.27
CA LEU A 193 -0.49 -19.22 6.04
C LEU A 193 -0.98 -20.46 6.83
N ALA A 194 -2.17 -20.40 7.38
CA ALA A 194 -2.74 -21.46 8.19
C ALA A 194 -4.14 -21.83 7.69
N PRO A 195 -4.59 -23.07 7.87
CA PRO A 195 -6.00 -23.41 7.64
C PRO A 195 -6.87 -22.52 8.52
N GLY A 196 -7.96 -22.06 7.97
CA GLY A 196 -9.04 -21.41 8.70
C GLY A 196 -9.50 -22.32 9.82
N GLY A 197 -10.25 -22.48 10.45
CA GLY A 197 -10.65 -23.45 11.48
C GLY A 197 -12.05 -23.16 11.97
N GLY A 198 -12.75 -22.27 11.24
CA GLY A 198 -14.10 -21.87 11.58
C GLY A 198 -14.22 -21.15 12.92
N THR A 199 -13.08 -20.75 13.51
CA THR A 199 -13.10 -20.07 14.80
C THR A 199 -13.28 -18.56 14.61
N PRO A 200 -13.99 -17.86 15.51
CA PRO A 200 -14.19 -16.42 15.45
C PRO A 200 -12.90 -15.60 15.62
N SER A 201 -11.76 -16.26 15.74
CA SER A 201 -10.52 -15.71 16.27
C SER A 201 -9.50 -15.27 15.24
N SER A 202 -9.85 -14.91 13.99
CA SER A 202 -8.82 -14.68 13.00
C SER A 202 -9.12 -13.54 12.05
N SER A 203 -8.07 -13.03 11.54
CA SER A 203 -7.77 -12.16 10.40
C SER A 203 -8.93 -11.43 9.79
N ARG A 204 -9.27 -10.33 10.40
CA ARG A 204 -10.19 -9.33 9.83
C ARG A 204 -9.38 -8.16 9.31
N VAL A 205 -9.65 -7.77 8.09
CA VAL A 205 -9.06 -6.58 7.45
C VAL A 205 -10.20 -5.64 7.07
N ASP A 206 -10.27 -4.53 7.76
CA ASP A 206 -11.22 -3.45 7.54
C ASP A 206 -10.83 -2.69 6.26
N TRP A 207 -9.66 -2.12 6.22
CA TRP A 207 -9.16 -1.43 5.04
C TRP A 207 -7.66 -1.63 4.85
N ILE A 208 -7.23 -1.36 3.62
CA ILE A 208 -5.82 -1.33 3.24
C ILE A 208 -5.53 -0.10 2.38
N GLU A 209 -4.42 0.58 2.66
CA GLU A 209 -3.83 1.65 1.87
C GLU A 209 -2.46 1.25 1.35
N VAL A 210 -2.20 1.54 0.08
CA VAL A 210 -0.91 1.28 -0.57
C VAL A 210 -0.32 2.58 -1.06
N TYR A 211 0.87 2.91 -0.56
CA TYR A 211 1.66 4.06 -0.96
C TYR A 211 2.84 3.60 -1.81
N GLY A 212 2.82 3.92 -3.09
CA GLY A 212 3.81 3.53 -4.08
C GLY A 212 3.64 4.33 -5.36
N GLN A 213 4.63 4.27 -6.26
CA GLN A 213 4.55 4.95 -7.55
C GLN A 213 3.79 4.09 -8.56
N PRO A 214 2.81 4.64 -9.29
CA PRO A 214 2.16 3.90 -10.37
C PRO A 214 3.14 3.66 -11.52
N VAL A 215 3.20 2.43 -12.02
CA VAL A 215 3.99 2.03 -13.18
C VAL A 215 3.05 1.49 -14.24
N LYS A 216 3.13 2.00 -15.46
CA LYS A 216 2.24 1.60 -16.55
C LYS A 216 2.33 0.10 -16.84
N ARG A 217 1.17 -0.54 -17.06
CA ARG A 217 1.06 -1.93 -17.54
C ARG A 217 1.45 -2.07 -19.00
#